data_b7f073b2a6aec29245f2176ffb1c36c4
#
_entry.id   b7f073b2a6aec29245f2176ffb1c36c4
#
_cell.length_a   1.000
_cell.length_b   1.000
_cell.length_c   1.000
_cell.angle_alpha   90.00
_cell.angle_beta   90.00
_cell.angle_gamma   90.00
#
_symmetry.space_group_name_H-M   'P 1'
#
loop_
_entity.id
_entity.type
_entity.pdbx_description
1 polymer ?
#
loop_
_entity_poly.entity_id
_entity_poly.type
_entity_poly.pdbx_seq_one_letter_code
_entity_poly.pdbx_strand_id
1 'polypeptide(L)'
;MLLEIVKYGNPILHQKGKVVTDFSDTISVLYQDMLDTMYKEEGIGLAAQQIGLAIQFCVIDVPSHPEYPITSILDGQSLSPQLLMPMCLINPKIEILPGDEYYYEEGCLSFPEIKGDIARPELIIVQYQDLDGNTHKLECDGLLGRCIQHEVDH
;
A
#
# COMPACT_ATOMS: atom_id res chain seq x y z
N MET A 1 12.35 7.00 12.69
CA MET A 1 13.40 7.61 11.87
C MET A 1 12.84 7.95 10.50
N LEU A 2 13.16 9.13 9.99
CA LEU A 2 12.70 9.52 8.66
C LEU A 2 13.64 9.00 7.58
N LEU A 3 13.05 8.44 6.52
CA LEU A 3 13.77 7.89 5.38
C LEU A 3 13.72 8.87 4.21
N GLU A 4 14.72 8.83 3.35
CA GLU A 4 14.72 9.65 2.15
C GLU A 4 13.90 8.98 1.04
N ILE A 5 12.99 9.75 0.44
CA ILE A 5 12.18 9.28 -0.69
C ILE A 5 12.96 9.51 -1.97
N VAL A 6 13.19 8.44 -2.75
CA VAL A 6 13.88 8.54 -4.03
C VAL A 6 12.99 9.26 -5.05
N LYS A 7 13.63 10.01 -5.94
CA LYS A 7 12.95 10.86 -6.90
C LYS A 7 12.75 10.17 -8.25
N TYR A 8 11.83 10.73 -9.02
CA TYR A 8 11.58 10.31 -10.39
C TYR A 8 12.89 10.20 -11.18
N GLY A 9 13.00 9.14 -11.96
CA GLY A 9 14.20 8.84 -12.75
C GLY A 9 15.17 7.87 -12.06
N ASN A 10 15.02 7.62 -10.76
CA ASN A 10 15.85 6.63 -10.08
C ASN A 10 15.45 5.21 -10.53
N PRO A 11 16.40 4.40 -11.04
CA PRO A 11 16.09 3.06 -11.56
C PRO A 11 15.41 2.13 -10.56
N ILE A 12 15.61 2.32 -9.26
CA ILE A 12 14.98 1.48 -8.22
C ILE A 12 13.46 1.51 -8.29
N LEU A 13 12.85 2.61 -8.78
CA LEU A 13 11.40 2.74 -8.89
C LEU A 13 10.80 1.77 -9.91
N HIS A 14 11.59 1.26 -10.83
CA HIS A 14 11.16 0.32 -11.86
C HIS A 14 11.69 -1.10 -11.60
N GLN A 15 12.39 -1.29 -10.51
CA GLN A 15 12.95 -2.59 -10.17
C GLN A 15 11.89 -3.47 -9.52
N LYS A 16 11.78 -4.71 -9.99
CA LYS A 16 10.86 -5.68 -9.39
C LYS A 16 11.29 -5.99 -7.95
N GLY A 17 10.34 -5.93 -7.02
CA GLY A 17 10.60 -6.24 -5.62
C GLY A 17 10.88 -7.71 -5.38
N LYS A 18 11.85 -7.98 -4.53
CA LYS A 18 12.16 -9.34 -4.09
C LYS A 18 11.20 -9.77 -3.00
N VAL A 19 10.88 -11.07 -2.95
CA VAL A 19 10.07 -11.64 -1.89
C VAL A 19 10.78 -11.47 -0.54
N VAL A 20 10.06 -11.02 0.47
CA VAL A 20 10.56 -10.92 1.84
C VAL A 20 10.45 -12.28 2.50
N THR A 21 11.56 -12.74 3.08
CA THR A 21 11.63 -14.04 3.77
C THR A 21 12.04 -13.92 5.24
N ASP A 22 12.54 -12.73 5.63
CA ASP A 22 12.99 -12.47 7.00
C ASP A 22 11.97 -11.58 7.72
N PHE A 23 11.32 -12.14 8.73
CA PHE A 23 10.31 -11.44 9.56
C PHE A 23 10.87 -11.12 10.95
N SER A 24 12.15 -10.78 11.02
CA SER A 24 12.81 -10.37 12.25
C SER A 24 12.47 -8.94 12.66
N ASP A 25 13.08 -8.48 13.76
CA ASP A 25 12.91 -7.10 14.23
C ASP A 25 13.31 -6.05 13.19
N THR A 26 14.17 -6.38 12.25
CA THR A 26 14.57 -5.49 11.16
C THR A 26 13.36 -5.05 10.34
N ILE A 27 12.44 -5.97 10.02
CA ILE A 27 11.26 -5.62 9.23
C ILE A 27 10.29 -4.75 10.05
N SER A 28 10.20 -4.96 11.36
CA SER A 28 9.36 -4.14 12.24
C SER A 28 9.90 -2.71 12.36
N VAL A 29 11.22 -2.53 12.42
CA VAL A 29 11.86 -1.22 12.42
C VAL A 29 11.61 -0.52 11.08
N LEU A 30 11.76 -1.24 9.97
CA LEU A 30 11.48 -0.70 8.64
C LEU A 30 10.03 -0.24 8.53
N TYR A 31 9.09 -1.01 9.03
CA TYR A 31 7.67 -0.65 9.04
C TYR A 31 7.45 0.68 9.73
N GLN A 32 7.98 0.85 10.94
CA GLN A 32 7.83 2.08 11.71
C GLN A 32 8.48 3.27 10.99
N ASP A 33 9.69 3.09 10.46
CA ASP A 33 10.41 4.14 9.74
C ASP A 33 9.66 4.57 8.48
N MET A 34 9.07 3.62 7.75
CA MET A 34 8.26 3.91 6.57
C MET A 34 6.96 4.65 6.95
N LEU A 35 6.31 4.26 8.05
CA LEU A 35 5.14 4.99 8.54
C LEU A 35 5.47 6.42 8.89
N ASP A 36 6.56 6.64 9.64
CA ASP A 36 6.99 7.98 10.04
C ASP A 36 7.26 8.85 8.81
N THR A 37 7.91 8.29 7.81
CA THR A 37 8.22 8.97 6.55
C THR A 37 6.94 9.31 5.78
N MET A 38 6.04 8.36 5.67
CA MET A 38 4.76 8.53 4.99
C MET A 38 3.94 9.66 5.63
N TYR A 39 3.82 9.67 6.96
CA TYR A 39 3.05 10.69 7.66
C TYR A 39 3.68 12.07 7.53
N LYS A 40 4.99 12.17 7.60
CA LYS A 40 5.69 13.46 7.41
C LYS A 40 5.40 14.04 6.02
N GLU A 41 5.34 13.21 5.00
CA GLU A 41 5.08 13.62 3.63
C GLU A 41 3.58 13.72 3.33
N GLU A 42 2.73 13.55 4.34
CA GLU A 42 1.27 13.60 4.20
C GLU A 42 0.72 12.60 3.17
N GLY A 43 1.39 11.45 3.05
CA GLY A 43 0.98 10.38 2.15
C GLY A 43 0.03 9.41 2.83
N ILE A 44 -0.67 8.62 2.01
CA ILE A 44 -1.59 7.57 2.47
C ILE A 44 -1.04 6.18 2.19
N GLY A 45 0.04 6.08 1.45
CA GLY A 45 0.74 4.84 1.13
C GLY A 45 2.18 5.11 0.76
N LEU A 46 3.04 4.12 0.97
CA LEU A 46 4.46 4.20 0.63
C LEU A 46 4.99 2.79 0.36
N ALA A 47 5.60 2.60 -0.82
CA ALA A 47 6.22 1.34 -1.18
C ALA A 47 7.72 1.37 -0.90
N ALA A 48 8.31 0.19 -0.65
CA ALA A 48 9.74 0.08 -0.31
C ALA A 48 10.65 0.62 -1.42
N GLN A 49 10.28 0.48 -2.69
CA GLN A 49 11.06 1.03 -3.80
C GLN A 49 11.21 2.55 -3.68
N GLN A 50 10.22 3.23 -3.11
CA GLN A 50 10.25 4.68 -2.96
C GLN A 50 11.26 5.16 -1.92
N ILE A 51 11.75 4.26 -1.08
CA ILE A 51 12.85 4.54 -0.14
C ILE A 51 14.14 3.80 -0.50
N GLY A 52 14.23 3.30 -1.74
CA GLY A 52 15.44 2.70 -2.28
C GLY A 52 15.62 1.21 -1.99
N LEU A 53 14.57 0.52 -1.58
CA LEU A 53 14.62 -0.91 -1.31
C LEU A 53 13.73 -1.69 -2.30
N ALA A 54 14.33 -2.58 -3.07
CA ALA A 54 13.59 -3.40 -4.05
C ALA A 54 13.08 -4.69 -3.39
N ILE A 55 12.13 -4.53 -2.47
CA ILE A 55 11.46 -5.65 -1.79
C ILE A 55 9.94 -5.49 -1.88
N GLN A 56 9.22 -6.59 -1.76
CA GLN A 56 7.75 -6.60 -1.80
C GLN A 56 7.19 -6.20 -0.43
N PHE A 57 7.15 -4.89 -0.19
CA PHE A 57 6.73 -4.31 1.09
C PHE A 57 6.13 -2.93 0.84
N CYS A 58 4.98 -2.66 1.43
CA CYS A 58 4.42 -1.31 1.46
C CYS A 58 3.65 -1.08 2.76
N VAL A 59 3.44 0.21 3.08
CA VAL A 59 2.65 0.64 4.25
C VAL A 59 1.49 1.48 3.75
N ILE A 60 0.36 1.41 4.46
CA ILE A 60 -0.88 2.05 4.06
C ILE A 60 -1.62 2.55 5.29
N ASP A 61 -2.10 3.80 5.21
CA ASP A 61 -3.03 4.36 6.17
C ASP A 61 -3.93 5.38 5.45
N VAL A 62 -5.10 4.91 5.03
CA VAL A 62 -6.05 5.69 4.23
C VAL A 62 -7.05 6.37 5.14
N PRO A 63 -7.29 7.69 4.99
CA PRO A 63 -8.24 8.39 5.81
C PRO A 63 -9.67 7.96 5.50
N SER A 64 -10.52 8.02 6.53
CA SER A 64 -11.95 7.81 6.38
C SER A 64 -12.61 9.07 5.82
N HIS A 65 -13.52 8.91 4.84
CA HIS A 65 -14.26 10.02 4.26
C HIS A 65 -15.73 9.63 4.12
N PRO A 66 -16.68 10.46 4.66
CA PRO A 66 -18.10 10.11 4.63
C PRO A 66 -18.70 9.93 3.23
N GLU A 67 -18.16 10.66 2.23
CA GLU A 67 -18.64 10.58 0.85
C GLU A 67 -18.03 9.42 0.05
N TYR A 68 -16.96 8.78 0.59
CA TYR A 68 -16.22 7.71 -0.08
C TYR A 68 -16.04 6.55 0.89
N PRO A 69 -17.13 5.80 1.19
CA PRO A 69 -17.04 4.71 2.15
C PRO A 69 -16.14 3.60 1.65
N ILE A 70 -15.49 2.92 2.60
CA ILE A 70 -14.61 1.78 2.35
C ILE A 70 -15.21 0.57 3.03
N THR A 71 -15.36 -0.52 2.27
CA THR A 71 -15.73 -1.82 2.80
C THR A 71 -14.47 -2.68 2.90
N SER A 72 -14.27 -3.32 4.04
CA SER A 72 -13.15 -4.24 4.23
C SER A 72 -13.58 -5.51 4.92
N ILE A 73 -13.14 -6.64 4.37
CA ILE A 73 -13.38 -7.98 4.91
C ILE A 73 -12.02 -8.66 5.05
N LEU A 74 -11.59 -8.87 6.29
CA LEU A 74 -10.30 -9.49 6.58
C LEU A 74 -10.51 -10.94 7.03
N ASP A 75 -9.91 -11.88 6.31
CA ASP A 75 -9.98 -13.32 6.61
C ASP A 75 -11.43 -13.80 6.78
N GLY A 76 -12.34 -13.27 5.96
CA GLY A 76 -13.76 -13.63 5.96
C GLY A 76 -14.61 -12.88 6.97
N GLN A 77 -14.04 -11.94 7.72
CA GLN A 77 -14.78 -11.15 8.72
C GLN A 77 -14.82 -9.68 8.34
N SER A 78 -16.01 -9.11 8.37
CA SER A 78 -16.18 -7.67 8.16
C SER A 78 -15.46 -6.89 9.27
N LEU A 79 -14.62 -5.94 8.88
CA LEU A 79 -13.80 -5.16 9.80
C LEU A 79 -13.84 -3.70 9.40
N SER A 80 -13.98 -2.81 10.39
CA SER A 80 -13.90 -1.38 10.14
C SER A 80 -12.49 -1.01 9.61
N PRO A 81 -12.38 -0.22 8.53
CA PRO A 81 -11.07 0.22 8.03
C PRO A 81 -10.19 0.88 9.08
N GLN A 82 -10.78 1.62 10.02
CA GLN A 82 -10.05 2.27 11.12
C GLN A 82 -9.38 1.26 12.05
N LEU A 83 -9.93 0.06 12.20
CA LEU A 83 -9.33 -1.01 12.99
C LEU A 83 -8.24 -1.76 12.22
N LEU A 84 -8.30 -1.71 10.89
CA LEU A 84 -7.33 -2.39 10.02
C LEU A 84 -6.04 -1.59 9.87
N MET A 85 -6.11 -0.27 9.81
CA MET A 85 -4.99 0.63 9.49
C MET A 85 -4.44 1.32 10.73
N PRO A 86 -3.15 1.72 10.76
CA PRO A 86 -2.18 1.54 9.68
C PRO A 86 -1.83 0.08 9.48
N MET A 87 -1.44 -0.28 8.26
CA MET A 87 -1.11 -1.66 7.93
C MET A 87 0.12 -1.75 7.04
N CYS A 88 0.78 -2.90 7.06
CA CYS A 88 1.77 -3.24 6.06
C CYS A 88 1.28 -4.41 5.21
N LEU A 89 1.74 -4.43 3.98
CA LEU A 89 1.52 -5.54 3.06
C LEU A 89 2.89 -6.09 2.66
N ILE A 90 3.16 -7.32 3.06
CA ILE A 90 4.41 -8.00 2.73
C ILE A 90 4.08 -9.12 1.73
N ASN A 91 4.83 -9.19 0.65
CA ASN A 91 4.61 -10.15 -0.43
C ASN A 91 3.16 -10.14 -0.94
N PRO A 92 2.59 -8.96 -1.25
CA PRO A 92 1.19 -8.87 -1.63
C PRO A 92 0.94 -9.45 -3.02
N LYS A 93 -0.22 -10.11 -3.17
CA LYS A 93 -0.73 -10.60 -4.45
C LYS A 93 -2.16 -10.15 -4.61
N ILE A 94 -2.45 -9.44 -5.68
CA ILE A 94 -3.78 -8.88 -5.95
C ILE A 94 -4.54 -9.78 -6.92
N GLU A 95 -5.78 -10.08 -6.56
CA GLU A 95 -6.78 -10.66 -7.44
C GLU A 95 -7.85 -9.60 -7.71
N ILE A 96 -8.07 -9.30 -8.99
CA ILE A 96 -9.05 -8.29 -9.40
C ILE A 96 -10.40 -8.97 -9.57
N LEU A 97 -11.40 -8.48 -8.85
CA LEU A 97 -12.78 -8.97 -8.97
C LEU A 97 -13.51 -8.23 -10.07
N PRO A 98 -14.48 -8.89 -10.77
CA PRO A 98 -15.33 -8.22 -11.73
C PRO A 98 -16.11 -7.08 -11.06
N GLY A 99 -16.16 -5.91 -11.70
CA GLY A 99 -16.87 -4.75 -11.17
C GLY A 99 -16.54 -3.50 -11.96
N ASP A 100 -17.09 -2.39 -11.50
CA ASP A 100 -16.89 -1.10 -12.13
C ASP A 100 -15.47 -0.58 -11.83
N GLU A 101 -14.91 0.15 -12.79
CA GLU A 101 -13.64 0.85 -12.60
C GLU A 101 -13.92 2.29 -12.20
N TYR A 102 -13.06 2.83 -11.34
CA TYR A 102 -13.08 4.23 -10.95
C TYR A 102 -11.91 4.98 -11.55
N TYR A 103 -12.16 6.23 -11.90
CA TYR A 103 -11.10 7.17 -12.25
C TYR A 103 -10.82 8.03 -11.05
N TYR A 104 -9.53 8.16 -10.71
CA TYR A 104 -9.07 8.84 -9.52
C TYR A 104 -7.80 9.62 -9.82
N GLU A 105 -7.68 10.80 -9.22
CA GLU A 105 -6.41 11.51 -9.22
C GLU A 105 -5.49 10.87 -8.19
N GLU A 106 -4.42 10.26 -8.66
CA GLU A 106 -3.42 9.62 -7.79
C GLU A 106 -2.12 10.41 -7.82
N GLY A 107 -1.59 10.72 -6.63
CA GLY A 107 -0.28 11.32 -6.45
C GLY A 107 0.68 10.31 -5.86
N CYS A 108 1.94 10.36 -6.28
CA CYS A 108 3.00 9.51 -5.75
C CYS A 108 4.09 10.37 -5.11
N LEU A 109 4.58 9.99 -3.92
CA LEU A 109 5.62 10.75 -3.22
C LEU A 109 6.95 10.80 -3.98
N SER A 110 7.25 9.78 -4.79
CA SER A 110 8.42 9.79 -5.69
C SER A 110 8.22 10.66 -6.93
N PHE A 111 6.97 11.01 -7.24
CA PHE A 111 6.59 11.86 -8.38
C PHE A 111 5.70 13.01 -7.88
N PRO A 112 6.22 13.90 -7.03
CA PRO A 112 5.38 14.87 -6.32
C PRO A 112 4.68 15.90 -7.22
N GLU A 113 5.15 16.09 -8.45
CA GLU A 113 4.58 17.03 -9.41
C GLU A 113 3.77 16.35 -10.50
N ILE A 114 3.71 15.01 -10.49
CA ILE A 114 2.99 14.23 -11.49
C ILE A 114 1.74 13.64 -10.86
N LYS A 115 0.59 14.09 -11.35
CA LYS A 115 -0.71 13.57 -10.97
C LYS A 115 -1.51 13.29 -12.22
N GLY A 116 -2.43 12.33 -12.14
CA GLY A 116 -3.28 11.99 -13.25
C GLY A 116 -4.41 11.08 -12.84
N ASP A 117 -5.45 11.05 -13.65
CA ASP A 117 -6.57 10.14 -13.45
C ASP A 117 -6.18 8.75 -13.94
N ILE A 118 -6.32 7.77 -13.07
CA ILE A 118 -5.99 6.38 -13.34
C ILE A 118 -7.25 5.53 -13.18
N ALA A 119 -7.56 4.71 -14.19
CA ALA A 119 -8.65 3.75 -14.11
C ALA A 119 -8.20 2.55 -13.30
N ARG A 120 -8.95 2.21 -12.25
CA ARG A 120 -8.67 1.03 -11.42
C ARG A 120 -9.95 0.31 -11.06
N PRO A 121 -9.92 -1.03 -10.92
CA PRO A 121 -11.05 -1.78 -10.38
C PRO A 121 -11.44 -1.29 -8.99
N GLU A 122 -12.73 -1.26 -8.72
CA GLU A 122 -13.23 -0.83 -7.41
C GLU A 122 -12.95 -1.85 -6.32
N LEU A 123 -13.20 -3.13 -6.62
CA LEU A 123 -13.14 -4.21 -5.63
C LEU A 123 -11.96 -5.12 -5.94
N ILE A 124 -11.14 -5.38 -4.94
CA ILE A 124 -10.00 -6.26 -5.05
C ILE A 124 -9.95 -7.24 -3.88
N ILE A 125 -9.25 -8.35 -4.10
CA ILE A 125 -8.78 -9.23 -3.04
C ILE A 125 -7.27 -9.18 -3.04
N VAL A 126 -6.65 -8.92 -1.88
CA VAL A 126 -5.20 -8.98 -1.72
C VAL A 126 -4.85 -10.05 -0.70
N GLN A 127 -3.90 -10.92 -1.07
CA GLN A 127 -3.30 -11.87 -0.15
C GLN A 127 -1.93 -11.33 0.24
N TYR A 128 -1.64 -11.25 1.53
CA TYR A 128 -0.39 -10.66 2.02
C TYR A 128 0.02 -11.28 3.32
N GLN A 129 1.26 -11.01 3.74
CA GLN A 129 1.78 -11.40 5.04
C GLN A 129 1.92 -10.18 5.95
N ASP A 130 1.69 -10.39 7.25
CA ASP A 130 1.91 -9.36 8.27
C ASP A 130 3.36 -9.41 8.79
N LEU A 131 3.66 -8.60 9.82
CA LEU A 131 5.02 -8.51 10.38
C LEU A 131 5.49 -9.82 11.02
N ASP A 132 4.57 -10.69 11.39
CA ASP A 132 4.88 -12.00 11.98
C ASP A 132 4.97 -13.10 10.92
N GLY A 133 4.77 -12.76 9.65
CA GLY A 133 4.79 -13.72 8.55
C GLY A 133 3.49 -14.48 8.35
N ASN A 134 2.43 -14.13 9.09
CA ASN A 134 1.12 -14.76 8.93
C ASN A 134 0.42 -14.25 7.68
N THR A 135 -0.17 -15.17 6.91
CA THR A 135 -0.88 -14.83 5.68
C THR A 135 -2.30 -14.39 5.97
N HIS A 136 -2.71 -13.31 5.34
CA HIS A 136 -4.07 -12.77 5.41
C HIS A 136 -4.66 -12.60 4.02
N LYS A 137 -5.99 -12.60 3.96
CA LYS A 137 -6.74 -12.30 2.74
C LYS A 137 -7.68 -11.13 3.03
N LEU A 138 -7.48 -10.03 2.33
CA LEU A 138 -8.27 -8.81 2.48
C LEU A 138 -9.07 -8.56 1.21
N GLU A 139 -10.38 -8.43 1.37
CA GLU A 139 -11.27 -7.96 0.32
C GLU A 139 -11.65 -6.52 0.66
N CYS A 140 -11.40 -5.58 -0.24
CA CYS A 140 -11.68 -4.17 0.01
C CYS A 140 -11.96 -3.41 -1.28
N ASP A 141 -12.54 -2.23 -1.09
CA ASP A 141 -12.91 -1.33 -2.18
C ASP A 141 -12.52 0.13 -1.86
N GLY A 142 -13.04 1.05 -2.65
CA GLY A 142 -12.87 2.47 -2.43
C GLY A 142 -11.42 2.92 -2.47
N LEU A 143 -11.10 3.95 -1.68
CA LEU A 143 -9.76 4.53 -1.65
C LEU A 143 -8.71 3.53 -1.12
N LEU A 144 -9.09 2.66 -0.19
CA LEU A 144 -8.18 1.62 0.30
C LEU A 144 -7.78 0.66 -0.83
N GLY A 145 -8.76 0.17 -1.61
CA GLY A 145 -8.46 -0.71 -2.74
C GLY A 145 -7.57 -0.04 -3.79
N ARG A 146 -7.81 1.24 -4.06
CA ARG A 146 -6.97 2.01 -4.99
C ARG A 146 -5.55 2.20 -4.47
N CYS A 147 -5.41 2.56 -3.20
CA CYS A 147 -4.11 2.76 -2.59
C CYS A 147 -3.28 1.47 -2.62
N ILE A 148 -3.88 0.34 -2.28
CA ILE A 148 -3.21 -0.96 -2.35
C ILE A 148 -2.72 -1.25 -3.77
N GLN A 149 -3.57 -1.05 -4.78
CA GLN A 149 -3.18 -1.28 -6.18
C GLN A 149 -2.04 -0.36 -6.60
N HIS A 150 -2.10 0.91 -6.21
CA HIS A 150 -1.06 1.89 -6.53
C HIS A 150 0.29 1.47 -5.92
N GLU A 151 0.31 1.09 -4.64
CA GLU A 151 1.55 0.74 -3.95
C GLU A 151 2.12 -0.61 -4.43
N VAL A 152 1.26 -1.58 -4.74
CA VAL A 152 1.72 -2.88 -5.26
C VAL A 152 2.30 -2.75 -6.67
N ASP A 153 1.84 -1.78 -7.46
CA ASP A 153 2.36 -1.53 -8.81
C ASP A 153 3.78 -0.92 -8.81
N HIS A 154 4.26 -0.44 -7.67
CA HIS A 154 5.64 0.05 -7.56
C HIS A 154 6.68 -1.06 -7.64
#